data_9c8ac46ac6c8813f6ebaf5ad728a9804
#
_entry.id   9c8ac46ac6c8813f6ebaf5ad728a9804
#
_cell.length_a   1.000
_cell.length_b   1.000
_cell.length_c   1.000
_cell.angle_alpha   90.00
_cell.angle_beta   90.00
_cell.angle_gamma   90.00
#
_symmetry.space_group_name_H-M   'P 1'
#
loop_
_entity.id
_entity.type
_entity.pdbx_description
1 polymer ?
#
loop_
_entity_poly.entity_id
_entity_poly.type
_entity_poly.pdbx_seq_one_letter_code
_entity_poly.pdbx_strand_id
1 'polypeptide(L)'
;MLFITLGPSGTNHEFVTQNYLRFRKLKDADIKLIDNFFFGLEMMAEGRADYMVQAAVHPDCSDLVGKAHFLHGISVVDTFIFPGKQLALLSRVDIKKPRRVAFQPATRHYVSLEDWEEHIPVNSTMHVAEGLLSGAYDSGITFLDIAEKHSTKLRVEIKIGTVDDPWIVYGKQEVFNSEIIAAPSASFDDST
;
A
#
# COMPACT_ATOMS: atom_id res chain seq x y z
N MET A 1 -14.45 -17.28 0.31
CA MET A 1 -13.54 -16.59 1.27
C MET A 1 -13.35 -15.16 0.81
N LEU A 2 -13.65 -14.18 1.67
CA LEU A 2 -13.57 -12.76 1.31
C LEU A 2 -12.40 -12.08 2.02
N PHE A 3 -11.44 -11.61 1.25
CA PHE A 3 -10.37 -10.71 1.68
C PHE A 3 -10.79 -9.26 1.45
N ILE A 4 -10.47 -8.39 2.38
CA ILE A 4 -10.63 -6.94 2.22
C ILE A 4 -9.29 -6.25 2.33
N THR A 5 -9.12 -5.15 1.60
CA THR A 5 -7.93 -4.32 1.63
C THR A 5 -8.26 -2.91 1.14
N LEU A 6 -7.33 -1.96 1.35
CA LEU A 6 -7.57 -0.55 1.04
C LEU A 6 -7.60 -0.31 -0.48
N GLY A 7 -8.66 0.40 -0.93
CA GLY A 7 -8.79 0.94 -2.28
C GLY A 7 -8.06 2.29 -2.48
N PRO A 8 -8.30 2.93 -3.61
CA PRO A 8 -9.06 2.47 -4.77
C PRO A 8 -8.36 1.37 -5.57
N SER A 9 -8.99 0.90 -6.66
CA SER A 9 -8.35 -0.08 -7.55
C SER A 9 -7.05 0.46 -8.16
N GLY A 10 -6.08 -0.43 -8.35
CA GLY A 10 -4.74 -0.11 -8.84
C GLY A 10 -3.72 0.22 -7.76
N THR A 11 -4.12 0.30 -6.47
CA THR A 11 -3.21 0.59 -5.34
C THR A 11 -2.24 -0.56 -5.04
N ASN A 12 -1.21 -0.29 -4.22
CA ASN A 12 -0.34 -1.32 -3.69
C ASN A 12 -1.10 -2.37 -2.86
N HIS A 13 -2.08 -1.94 -2.08
CA HIS A 13 -2.87 -2.84 -1.24
C HIS A 13 -3.59 -3.90 -2.09
N GLU A 14 -4.27 -3.50 -3.16
CA GLU A 14 -4.91 -4.44 -4.08
C GLU A 14 -3.87 -5.35 -4.76
N PHE A 15 -2.80 -4.77 -5.30
CA PHE A 15 -1.73 -5.51 -6.00
C PHE A 15 -1.08 -6.57 -5.10
N VAL A 16 -0.72 -6.20 -3.86
CA VAL A 16 -0.08 -7.10 -2.91
C VAL A 16 -1.05 -8.17 -2.43
N THR A 17 -2.31 -7.82 -2.15
CA THR A 17 -3.33 -8.79 -1.78
C THR A 17 -3.55 -9.84 -2.88
N GLN A 18 -3.63 -9.43 -4.15
CA GLN A 18 -3.73 -10.36 -5.29
C GLN A 18 -2.54 -11.32 -5.37
N ASN A 19 -1.31 -10.81 -5.14
CA ASN A 19 -0.10 -11.64 -5.14
C ASN A 19 -0.05 -12.59 -3.94
N TYR A 20 -0.48 -12.14 -2.76
CA TYR A 20 -0.62 -12.97 -1.57
C TYR A 20 -1.59 -14.15 -1.81
N LEU A 21 -2.78 -13.89 -2.37
CA LEU A 21 -3.74 -14.94 -2.69
C LEU A 21 -3.16 -15.97 -3.68
N ARG A 22 -2.43 -15.51 -4.70
CA ARG A 22 -1.74 -16.39 -5.66
C ARG A 22 -0.68 -17.24 -4.98
N PHE A 23 0.17 -16.63 -4.14
CA PHE A 23 1.21 -17.32 -3.39
C PHE A 23 0.63 -18.39 -2.46
N ARG A 24 -0.46 -18.06 -1.75
CA ARG A 24 -1.19 -18.99 -0.88
C ARG A 24 -2.07 -19.99 -1.64
N LYS A 25 -2.15 -19.90 -2.98
CA LYS A 25 -2.97 -20.76 -3.85
C LYS A 25 -4.47 -20.74 -3.51
N LEU A 26 -4.97 -19.61 -3.04
CA LEU A 26 -6.36 -19.40 -2.64
C LEU A 26 -7.22 -19.01 -3.86
N LYS A 27 -7.58 -20.01 -4.68
CA LYS A 27 -8.26 -19.81 -5.95
C LYS A 27 -9.70 -19.29 -5.83
N ASP A 28 -10.37 -19.65 -4.72
CA ASP A 28 -11.78 -19.31 -4.47
C ASP A 28 -11.91 -18.11 -3.49
N ALA A 29 -10.90 -17.27 -3.44
CA ALA A 29 -10.91 -16.06 -2.64
C ALA A 29 -11.23 -14.83 -3.48
N ASP A 30 -12.18 -14.03 -3.00
CA ASP A 30 -12.53 -12.73 -3.56
C ASP A 30 -11.84 -11.60 -2.82
N ILE A 31 -11.59 -10.50 -3.50
CA ILE A 31 -11.06 -9.26 -2.91
C ILE A 31 -12.11 -8.17 -3.00
N LYS A 32 -12.40 -7.53 -1.87
CA LYS A 32 -13.22 -6.31 -1.82
C LYS A 32 -12.36 -5.15 -1.34
N LEU A 33 -12.39 -4.05 -2.09
CA LEU A 33 -11.72 -2.82 -1.73
C LEU A 33 -12.59 -2.01 -0.77
N ILE A 34 -11.95 -1.44 0.26
CA ILE A 34 -12.58 -0.63 1.30
C ILE A 34 -11.93 0.75 1.35
N ASP A 35 -12.63 1.74 1.92
CA ASP A 35 -12.16 3.12 1.98
C ASP A 35 -11.30 3.41 3.21
N ASN A 36 -11.47 2.65 4.30
CA ASN A 36 -10.61 2.72 5.48
C ASN A 36 -10.58 1.38 6.24
N PHE A 37 -9.53 1.15 7.00
CA PHE A 37 -9.31 -0.10 7.72
C PHE A 37 -10.22 -0.29 8.94
N PHE A 38 -10.66 0.76 9.61
CA PHE A 38 -11.58 0.62 10.75
C PHE A 38 -12.95 0.13 10.31
N PHE A 39 -13.46 0.60 9.16
CA PHE A 39 -14.66 0.02 8.56
C PHE A 39 -14.44 -1.45 8.16
N GLY A 40 -13.25 -1.78 7.65
CA GLY A 40 -12.86 -3.16 7.38
C GLY A 40 -12.89 -4.03 8.62
N LEU A 41 -12.41 -3.52 9.74
CA LEU A 41 -12.43 -4.21 11.03
C LEU A 41 -13.86 -4.49 11.51
N GLU A 42 -14.78 -3.51 11.36
CA GLU A 42 -16.20 -3.70 11.64
C GLU A 42 -16.82 -4.79 10.75
N MET A 43 -16.51 -4.79 9.45
CA MET A 43 -16.96 -5.84 8.53
C MET A 43 -16.50 -7.23 8.97
N MET A 44 -15.25 -7.37 9.44
CA MET A 44 -14.73 -8.64 9.94
C MET A 44 -15.41 -9.03 11.25
N ALA A 45 -15.63 -8.10 12.19
CA ALA A 45 -16.31 -8.33 13.44
C ALA A 45 -17.73 -8.87 13.22
N GLU A 46 -18.46 -8.31 12.26
CA GLU A 46 -19.80 -8.71 11.85
C GLU A 46 -19.85 -9.98 10.96
N GLY A 47 -18.71 -10.55 10.60
CA GLY A 47 -18.63 -11.74 9.74
C GLY A 47 -18.91 -11.48 8.26
N ARG A 48 -18.83 -10.22 7.82
CA ARG A 48 -18.99 -9.80 6.42
C ARG A 48 -17.71 -9.88 5.59
N ALA A 49 -16.57 -10.17 6.25
CA ALA A 49 -15.28 -10.45 5.64
C ALA A 49 -14.51 -11.45 6.50
N ASP A 50 -13.70 -12.28 5.86
CA ASP A 50 -12.93 -13.32 6.54
C ASP A 50 -11.53 -12.82 6.94
N TYR A 51 -10.87 -12.07 6.06
CA TYR A 51 -9.50 -11.60 6.23
C TYR A 51 -9.34 -10.16 5.77
N MET A 52 -8.36 -9.46 6.36
CA MET A 52 -7.95 -8.13 5.94
C MET A 52 -6.44 -8.06 5.76
N VAL A 53 -5.99 -7.43 4.67
CA VAL A 53 -4.57 -7.24 4.36
C VAL A 53 -4.21 -5.77 4.47
N GLN A 54 -3.15 -5.47 5.22
CA GLN A 54 -2.68 -4.11 5.48
C GLN A 54 -1.15 -4.04 5.39
N ALA A 55 -0.62 -2.94 4.81
CA ALA A 55 0.79 -2.62 4.95
C ALA A 55 1.10 -2.18 6.39
N ALA A 56 2.13 -2.75 7.01
CA ALA A 56 2.52 -2.40 8.38
C ALA A 56 3.00 -0.93 8.51
N VAL A 57 3.44 -0.34 7.41
CA VAL A 57 3.85 1.08 7.34
C VAL A 57 2.66 2.05 7.28
N HIS A 58 1.42 1.56 7.21
CA HIS A 58 0.23 2.42 7.21
C HIS A 58 0.06 3.11 8.57
N PRO A 59 -0.27 4.42 8.60
CA PRO A 59 -0.39 5.18 9.86
C PRO A 59 -1.33 4.56 10.90
N ASP A 60 -2.41 3.93 10.44
CA ASP A 60 -3.42 3.31 11.34
C ASP A 60 -2.97 1.96 11.92
N CYS A 61 -1.83 1.40 11.51
CA CYS A 61 -1.47 0.01 11.77
C CYS A 61 -1.46 -0.32 13.27
N SER A 62 -0.78 0.49 14.09
CA SER A 62 -0.64 0.20 15.52
C SER A 62 -1.98 0.27 16.26
N ASP A 63 -2.82 1.27 15.95
CA ASP A 63 -4.16 1.39 16.55
C ASP A 63 -5.10 0.27 16.10
N LEU A 64 -5.00 -0.10 14.82
CA LEU A 64 -5.80 -1.17 14.24
C LEU A 64 -5.48 -2.54 14.87
N VAL A 65 -4.19 -2.89 15.04
CA VAL A 65 -3.77 -4.13 15.69
C VAL A 65 -4.35 -4.24 17.09
N GLY A 66 -4.24 -3.18 17.89
CA GLY A 66 -4.78 -3.13 19.26
C GLY A 66 -6.29 -3.31 19.29
N LYS A 67 -7.02 -2.54 18.47
CA LYS A 67 -8.50 -2.64 18.39
C LYS A 67 -8.96 -4.00 17.87
N ALA A 68 -8.31 -4.53 16.84
CA ALA A 68 -8.64 -5.83 16.28
C ALA A 68 -8.63 -6.92 17.36
N HIS A 69 -7.54 -6.98 18.12
CA HIS A 69 -7.36 -8.03 19.12
C HIS A 69 -8.26 -7.81 20.34
N PHE A 70 -8.19 -6.64 20.98
CA PHE A 70 -8.82 -6.43 22.29
C PHE A 70 -10.31 -6.11 22.24
N LEU A 71 -10.81 -5.57 21.13
CA LEU A 71 -12.23 -5.23 21.00
C LEU A 71 -13.04 -6.25 20.21
N HIS A 72 -12.40 -6.96 19.27
CA HIS A 72 -13.13 -7.80 18.31
C HIS A 72 -12.66 -9.26 18.25
N GLY A 73 -11.62 -9.64 19.01
CA GLY A 73 -11.05 -11.00 18.96
C GLY A 73 -10.51 -11.36 17.55
N ILE A 74 -10.01 -10.36 16.83
CA ILE A 74 -9.39 -10.53 15.52
C ILE A 74 -7.90 -10.45 15.71
N SER A 75 -7.17 -11.48 15.31
CA SER A 75 -5.72 -11.61 15.50
C SER A 75 -4.97 -11.37 14.19
N VAL A 76 -3.68 -11.07 14.32
CA VAL A 76 -2.75 -11.19 13.20
C VAL A 76 -2.54 -12.70 12.95
N VAL A 77 -2.88 -13.15 11.76
CA VAL A 77 -2.81 -14.59 11.40
C VAL A 77 -1.67 -14.90 10.44
N ASP A 78 -1.13 -13.88 9.78
CA ASP A 78 0.04 -14.01 8.91
C ASP A 78 0.77 -12.67 8.77
N THR A 79 2.08 -12.74 8.50
CA THR A 79 2.91 -11.59 8.14
C THR A 79 3.87 -11.99 7.03
N PHE A 80 4.14 -11.08 6.11
CA PHE A 80 5.05 -11.33 5.01
C PHE A 80 5.71 -10.05 4.53
N ILE A 81 6.81 -10.17 3.81
CA ILE A 81 7.47 -9.06 3.14
C ILE A 81 7.22 -9.22 1.63
N PHE A 82 6.79 -8.15 0.98
CA PHE A 82 6.56 -8.17 -0.45
C PHE A 82 6.79 -6.77 -1.05
N PRO A 83 7.50 -6.68 -2.20
CA PRO A 83 7.70 -5.42 -2.87
C PRO A 83 6.39 -4.84 -3.40
N GLY A 84 6.22 -3.54 -3.21
CA GLY A 84 5.14 -2.80 -3.84
C GLY A 84 5.30 -2.67 -5.36
N LYS A 85 4.37 -1.98 -5.99
CA LYS A 85 4.51 -1.55 -7.40
C LYS A 85 5.66 -0.56 -7.53
N GLN A 86 6.30 -0.53 -8.70
CA GLN A 86 7.36 0.45 -8.97
C GLN A 86 6.80 1.87 -8.93
N LEU A 87 7.46 2.72 -8.15
CA LEU A 87 7.14 4.12 -7.98
C LEU A 87 8.07 5.01 -8.81
N ALA A 88 7.56 6.17 -9.16
CA ALA A 88 8.31 7.23 -9.82
C ALA A 88 7.76 8.60 -9.42
N LEU A 89 8.60 9.61 -9.48
CA LEU A 89 8.19 11.00 -9.51
C LEU A 89 7.89 11.35 -10.97
N LEU A 90 6.63 11.66 -11.24
CA LEU A 90 6.13 12.00 -12.56
C LEU A 90 5.79 13.49 -12.64
N SER A 91 5.93 14.07 -13.83
CA SER A 91 5.45 15.42 -14.13
C SER A 91 4.65 15.44 -15.42
N ARG A 92 3.75 16.39 -15.53
CA ARG A 92 3.02 16.67 -16.75
C ARG A 92 3.96 17.20 -17.83
N VAL A 93 3.83 16.73 -19.06
CA VAL A 93 4.69 17.16 -20.19
C VAL A 93 4.43 18.59 -20.62
N ASP A 94 3.21 19.11 -20.43
CA ASP A 94 2.82 20.48 -20.76
C ASP A 94 3.32 21.53 -19.77
N ILE A 95 3.85 21.12 -18.60
CA ILE A 95 4.42 21.99 -17.57
C ILE A 95 5.94 21.93 -17.62
N LYS A 96 6.59 23.00 -18.09
CA LYS A 96 8.07 23.07 -18.18
C LYS A 96 8.75 23.25 -16.82
N LYS A 97 8.11 23.98 -15.91
CA LYS A 97 8.61 24.25 -14.55
C LYS A 97 7.51 23.91 -13.55
N PRO A 98 7.42 22.68 -13.10
CA PRO A 98 6.41 22.27 -12.14
C PRO A 98 6.69 22.93 -10.78
N ARG A 99 5.63 23.43 -10.14
CA ARG A 99 5.69 24.11 -8.84
C ARG A 99 4.99 23.32 -7.74
N ARG A 100 3.99 22.51 -8.11
CA ARG A 100 3.14 21.75 -7.19
C ARG A 100 3.46 20.27 -7.30
N VAL A 101 3.77 19.61 -6.17
CA VAL A 101 4.01 18.18 -6.12
C VAL A 101 3.05 17.50 -5.16
N ALA A 102 2.33 16.50 -5.67
CA ALA A 102 1.44 15.67 -4.86
C ALA A 102 2.10 14.35 -4.45
N PHE A 103 1.80 13.87 -3.26
CA PHE A 103 2.32 12.60 -2.75
C PHE A 103 1.40 12.01 -1.67
N GLN A 104 1.42 10.71 -1.53
CA GLN A 104 0.83 10.04 -0.37
C GLN A 104 1.84 10.16 0.79
N PRO A 105 1.42 10.51 2.03
CA PRO A 105 2.34 10.84 3.13
C PRO A 105 3.46 9.83 3.39
N ALA A 106 3.21 8.51 3.28
CA ALA A 106 4.26 7.51 3.47
C ALA A 106 5.36 7.54 2.39
N THR A 107 5.10 8.16 1.23
CA THR A 107 6.11 8.28 0.14
C THR A 107 6.91 9.57 0.19
N ARG A 108 6.64 10.46 1.17
CA ARG A 108 7.21 11.81 1.27
C ARG A 108 8.73 11.85 1.22
N HIS A 109 9.38 10.84 1.77
CA HIS A 109 10.83 10.77 1.95
C HIS A 109 11.54 9.88 0.91
N TYR A 110 10.83 9.41 -0.11
CA TYR A 110 11.43 8.53 -1.12
C TYR A 110 12.32 9.28 -2.12
N VAL A 111 12.07 10.59 -2.29
CA VAL A 111 12.91 11.51 -3.07
C VAL A 111 12.92 12.89 -2.41
N SER A 112 13.92 13.73 -2.72
CA SER A 112 13.87 15.14 -2.35
C SER A 112 12.75 15.84 -3.14
N LEU A 113 11.97 16.65 -2.45
CA LEU A 113 10.91 17.48 -3.04
C LEU A 113 11.21 18.99 -2.90
N GLU A 114 12.47 19.37 -2.65
CA GLU A 114 12.88 20.76 -2.40
C GLU A 114 12.72 21.67 -3.61
N ASP A 115 12.74 21.10 -4.82
CA ASP A 115 12.59 21.86 -6.07
C ASP A 115 11.12 22.31 -6.32
N TRP A 116 10.17 21.85 -5.50
CA TRP A 116 8.76 22.21 -5.63
C TRP A 116 8.33 23.19 -4.53
N GLU A 117 7.61 24.24 -4.93
CA GLU A 117 7.17 25.29 -4.01
C GLU A 117 5.99 24.86 -3.12
N GLU A 118 5.10 24.01 -3.65
CA GLU A 118 3.89 23.56 -2.97
C GLU A 118 3.85 22.03 -2.87
N HIS A 119 3.70 21.54 -1.65
CA HIS A 119 3.64 20.12 -1.30
C HIS A 119 2.21 19.73 -0.93
N ILE A 120 1.59 18.84 -1.70
CA ILE A 120 0.18 18.48 -1.60
C ILE A 120 0.04 17.03 -1.14
N PRO A 121 -0.24 16.78 0.16
CA PRO A 121 -0.53 15.42 0.62
C PRO A 121 -1.90 14.97 0.12
N VAL A 122 -1.98 13.73 -0.36
CA VAL A 122 -3.22 13.09 -0.82
C VAL A 122 -3.36 11.67 -0.30
N ASN A 123 -4.57 11.13 -0.30
CA ASN A 123 -4.90 9.88 0.40
C ASN A 123 -4.24 8.64 -0.22
N SER A 124 -3.91 8.63 -1.51
CA SER A 124 -3.29 7.48 -2.15
C SER A 124 -2.43 7.86 -3.36
N THR A 125 -1.49 6.99 -3.73
CA THR A 125 -0.69 7.12 -4.95
C THR A 125 -1.56 7.12 -6.23
N MET A 126 -2.73 6.48 -6.20
CA MET A 126 -3.68 6.53 -7.31
C MET A 126 -4.36 7.90 -7.43
N HIS A 127 -4.73 8.55 -6.31
CA HIS A 127 -5.24 9.93 -6.35
C HIS A 127 -4.20 10.92 -6.88
N VAL A 128 -2.88 10.67 -6.64
CA VAL A 128 -1.82 11.44 -7.31
C VAL A 128 -1.90 11.27 -8.81
N ALA A 129 -2.02 10.02 -9.30
CA ALA A 129 -2.12 9.74 -10.74
C ALA A 129 -3.33 10.42 -11.38
N GLU A 130 -4.49 10.31 -10.77
CA GLU A 130 -5.73 10.96 -11.23
C GLU A 130 -5.58 12.49 -11.28
N GLY A 131 -4.99 13.08 -10.26
CA GLY A 131 -4.75 14.52 -10.20
C GLY A 131 -3.75 15.01 -11.25
N LEU A 132 -2.71 14.23 -11.56
CA LEU A 132 -1.80 14.53 -12.67
C LEU A 132 -2.53 14.49 -14.02
N LEU A 133 -3.35 13.46 -14.25
CA LEU A 133 -4.07 13.28 -15.51
C LEU A 133 -5.18 14.32 -15.72
N SER A 134 -5.82 14.79 -14.65
CA SER A 134 -6.84 15.84 -14.68
C SER A 134 -6.27 17.25 -14.65
N GLY A 135 -4.97 17.42 -14.37
CA GLY A 135 -4.31 18.72 -14.30
C GLY A 135 -4.40 19.42 -12.94
N ALA A 136 -4.83 18.73 -11.89
CA ALA A 136 -4.88 19.28 -10.53
C ALA A 136 -3.48 19.51 -9.94
N TYR A 137 -2.48 18.72 -10.34
CA TYR A 137 -1.09 18.78 -9.88
C TYR A 137 -0.14 18.90 -11.07
N ASP A 138 1.05 19.46 -10.84
CA ASP A 138 2.09 19.57 -11.86
C ASP A 138 2.99 18.34 -11.88
N SER A 139 3.34 17.86 -10.69
CA SER A 139 4.16 16.67 -10.45
C SER A 139 3.56 15.82 -9.34
N GLY A 140 4.03 14.58 -9.21
CA GLY A 140 3.64 13.74 -8.09
C GLY A 140 4.32 12.38 -8.05
N ILE A 141 4.39 11.81 -6.82
CA ILE A 141 4.89 10.46 -6.60
C ILE A 141 3.75 9.46 -6.79
N THR A 142 3.86 8.66 -7.85
CA THR A 142 2.87 7.63 -8.17
C THR A 142 3.53 6.44 -8.86
N PHE A 143 2.75 5.52 -9.42
CA PHE A 143 3.28 4.33 -10.05
C PHE A 143 3.89 4.61 -11.42
N LEU A 144 5.02 3.97 -11.70
CA LEU A 144 5.76 4.12 -12.95
C LEU A 144 4.91 3.75 -14.18
N ASP A 145 4.08 2.70 -14.07
CA ASP A 145 3.22 2.22 -15.14
C ASP A 145 2.18 3.25 -15.61
N ILE A 146 1.86 4.26 -14.78
CA ILE A 146 0.99 5.37 -15.16
C ILE A 146 1.65 6.23 -16.26
N ALA A 147 2.95 6.52 -16.14
CA ALA A 147 3.67 7.24 -17.18
C ALA A 147 3.79 6.43 -18.48
N GLU A 148 3.97 5.11 -18.37
CA GLU A 148 4.03 4.22 -19.53
C GLU A 148 2.69 4.20 -20.30
N LYS A 149 1.56 4.13 -19.58
CA LYS A 149 0.21 4.17 -20.15
C LYS A 149 -0.18 5.55 -20.71
N HIS A 150 0.41 6.62 -20.19
CA HIS A 150 0.08 8.01 -20.51
C HIS A 150 1.30 8.83 -20.94
N SER A 151 2.21 8.24 -21.72
CA SER A 151 3.49 8.83 -22.13
C SER A 151 3.39 10.15 -22.89
N THR A 152 2.24 10.44 -23.52
CA THR A 152 1.99 11.72 -24.16
C THR A 152 1.60 12.84 -23.19
N LYS A 153 1.19 12.50 -21.96
CA LYS A 153 0.75 13.45 -20.93
C LYS A 153 1.74 13.56 -19.78
N LEU A 154 2.45 12.49 -19.46
CA LEU A 154 3.32 12.40 -18.31
C LEU A 154 4.73 12.00 -18.71
N ARG A 155 5.73 12.58 -18.04
CA ARG A 155 7.14 12.20 -18.14
C ARG A 155 7.65 11.74 -16.79
N VAL A 156 8.64 10.86 -16.80
CA VAL A 156 9.33 10.39 -15.61
C VAL A 156 10.45 11.39 -15.28
N GLU A 157 10.39 12.01 -14.10
CA GLU A 157 11.49 12.82 -13.58
C GLU A 157 12.51 11.96 -12.85
N ILE A 158 12.04 11.08 -11.94
CA ILE A 158 12.88 10.19 -11.13
C ILE A 158 12.21 8.82 -11.05
N LYS A 159 12.95 7.76 -11.38
CA LYS A 159 12.53 6.38 -11.06
C LYS A 159 12.91 6.09 -9.62
N ILE A 160 11.94 5.79 -8.78
CA ILE A 160 12.15 5.49 -7.35
C ILE A 160 12.39 3.99 -7.15
N GLY A 161 11.67 3.14 -7.87
CA GLY A 161 11.72 1.70 -7.71
C GLY A 161 10.63 1.16 -6.79
N THR A 162 10.90 0.04 -6.13
CA THR A 162 9.99 -0.60 -5.16
C THR A 162 10.54 -0.48 -3.75
N VAL A 163 9.66 -0.64 -2.78
CA VAL A 163 10.02 -0.80 -1.36
C VAL A 163 9.50 -2.16 -0.91
N ASP A 164 10.35 -2.90 -0.23
CA ASP A 164 10.00 -4.18 0.40
C ASP A 164 9.28 -3.89 1.72
N ASP A 165 7.98 -3.74 1.64
CA ASP A 165 7.14 -3.43 2.80
C ASP A 165 6.77 -4.70 3.57
N PRO A 166 6.71 -4.64 4.91
CA PRO A 166 6.06 -5.67 5.71
C PRO A 166 4.54 -5.53 5.62
N TRP A 167 3.87 -6.68 5.50
CA TRP A 167 2.42 -6.78 5.37
C TRP A 167 1.84 -7.64 6.47
N ILE A 168 0.63 -7.32 6.90
CA ILE A 168 -0.10 -8.00 7.96
C ILE A 168 -1.41 -8.53 7.40
N VAL A 169 -1.75 -9.76 7.77
CA VAL A 169 -3.05 -10.38 7.51
C VAL A 169 -3.78 -10.57 8.82
N TYR A 170 -4.97 -10.03 8.92
CA TYR A 170 -5.88 -10.18 10.06
C TYR A 170 -6.90 -11.25 9.79
N GLY A 171 -7.28 -12.02 10.82
CA GLY A 171 -8.30 -13.06 10.76
C GLY A 171 -8.85 -13.39 12.16
N LYS A 172 -9.96 -14.14 12.23
CA LYS A 172 -10.54 -14.58 13.50
C LYS A 172 -9.90 -15.83 14.09
N GLN A 173 -9.10 -16.55 13.31
CA GLN A 173 -8.45 -17.78 13.73
C GLN A 173 -7.14 -17.44 14.44
N GLU A 174 -7.00 -17.82 15.69
CA GLU A 174 -5.72 -17.73 16.40
C GLU A 174 -4.73 -18.73 15.81
N VAL A 175 -3.54 -18.26 15.45
CA VAL A 175 -2.43 -19.08 14.93
C VAL A 175 -1.30 -19.17 15.98
N PHE A 176 -1.39 -18.38 17.04
CA PHE A 176 -0.34 -18.20 18.01
C PHE A 176 -0.29 -19.36 19.02
N ASN A 177 0.87 -20.03 19.14
CA ASN A 177 1.15 -21.11 20.07
C ASN A 177 2.25 -20.76 21.10
N SER A 178 2.50 -19.48 21.34
CA SER A 178 3.57 -18.95 22.22
C SER A 178 5.00 -19.17 21.70
N GLU A 179 5.17 -19.54 20.45
CA GLU A 179 6.47 -19.66 19.78
C GLU A 179 6.70 -18.48 18.83
N ILE A 180 7.97 -18.24 18.49
CA ILE A 180 8.28 -17.24 17.46
C ILE A 180 7.80 -17.76 16.10
N ILE A 181 6.89 -17.02 15.48
CA ILE A 181 6.44 -17.27 14.11
C ILE A 181 7.33 -16.43 13.19
N ALA A 182 8.33 -17.04 12.59
CA ALA A 182 9.21 -16.36 11.63
C ALA A 182 9.34 -17.17 10.35
N ALA A 183 9.42 -16.48 9.22
CA ALA A 183 9.89 -17.12 8.00
C ALA A 183 11.37 -17.54 8.19
N PRO A 184 11.85 -18.63 7.54
CA PRO A 184 13.27 -18.91 7.50
C PRO A 184 14.00 -17.69 6.97
N SER A 185 14.73 -17.02 7.84
CA SER A 185 15.48 -15.82 7.47
C SER A 185 16.70 -16.19 6.63
N ALA A 186 17.12 -15.27 5.76
CA ALA A 186 18.50 -15.22 5.35
C ALA A 186 19.40 -15.26 6.60
N SER A 187 20.47 -16.06 6.58
CA SER A 187 21.45 -16.12 7.64
C SER A 187 21.94 -14.67 7.91
N PHE A 188 21.80 -14.22 9.14
CA PHE A 188 22.61 -13.10 9.60
C PHE A 188 24.04 -13.64 9.70
N ASP A 189 24.83 -13.47 8.65
CA ASP A 189 26.23 -13.82 8.71
C ASP A 189 26.93 -12.86 9.70
N ASP A 190 27.53 -13.42 10.74
CA ASP A 190 28.39 -12.73 11.73
C ASP A 190 29.72 -12.28 11.10
N SER A 191 29.77 -11.94 9.81
CA SER A 191 30.95 -11.46 9.11
C SER A 191 31.00 -9.95 9.08
N THR A 192 31.44 -9.37 10.20
CA THR A 192 32.11 -8.06 10.24
C THR A 192 33.37 -8.17 11.06
#